data_55babf81a9829a4040c680a608b48020
#
_entry.id   55babf81a9829a4040c680a608b48020
#
_cell.length_a   1.000
_cell.length_b   1.000
_cell.length_c   1.000
_cell.angle_alpha   90.00
_cell.angle_beta   90.00
_cell.angle_gamma   90.00
#
_symmetry.space_group_name_H-M   'P 1'
#
loop_
_entity.id
_entity.type
_entity.pdbx_description
1 polymer ?
#
loop_
_entity_poly.entity_id
_entity_poly.type
_entity_poly.pdbx_seq_one_letter_code
_entity_poly.pdbx_strand_id
1 'polypeptide(L)'
;MGKTVIKDTFREIKGSFGRFFAIFAIVAIGVSFFAGITASSSDMRYSSDSYYDEYNLFDLRLLSDAGFTDDDIKAIRETDGVKGVFAAHEADVLTTIGNAQVTVRVMGVPEKNRADDNEDYINRLRLKEGRLPERDGECVVRYSDFYDGKVDIGDTITLRSGDEKDISDTLKFNEYKVVGLVYTPYYASYDIGQSSTGSGKVNICIMVNDDCFAGDYYTETFVTVDGAKQLNTYKDKYFSCVDDVKVRLGNTGTKQIEARR
;
A
#
# COMPACT_ATOMS: atom_id res chain seq x y z
N MET A 1 -5.32 17.93 62.66
CA MET A 1 -6.43 17.11 62.09
C MET A 1 -5.99 16.01 61.12
N GLY A 2 -4.81 16.06 60.46
CA GLY A 2 -4.46 15.09 59.43
C GLY A 2 -4.06 13.66 59.86
N LYS A 3 -3.35 13.52 60.96
CA LYS A 3 -2.78 12.20 61.35
C LYS A 3 -3.80 11.18 61.88
N THR A 4 -4.87 11.62 62.53
CA THR A 4 -5.93 10.76 63.07
C THR A 4 -6.81 10.22 61.95
N VAL A 5 -7.19 11.08 60.99
CA VAL A 5 -8.01 10.70 59.83
C VAL A 5 -7.28 9.65 58.96
N ILE A 6 -5.99 9.85 58.72
CA ILE A 6 -5.16 8.91 57.93
C ILE A 6 -5.10 7.55 58.65
N LYS A 7 -4.93 7.54 59.96
CA LYS A 7 -4.85 6.32 60.75
C LYS A 7 -6.19 5.54 60.78
N ASP A 8 -7.31 6.27 60.88
CA ASP A 8 -8.65 5.68 60.82
C ASP A 8 -8.97 5.12 59.44
N THR A 9 -8.62 5.84 58.35
CA THR A 9 -8.75 5.36 56.96
C THR A 9 -7.96 4.05 56.76
N PHE A 10 -6.70 4.00 57.21
CA PHE A 10 -5.91 2.77 57.11
C PHE A 10 -6.51 1.60 57.93
N ARG A 11 -7.16 1.88 59.06
CA ARG A 11 -7.80 0.87 59.86
C ARG A 11 -9.08 0.33 59.23
N GLU A 12 -9.87 1.20 58.56
CA GLU A 12 -11.04 0.79 57.79
C GLU A 12 -10.66 -0.02 56.55
N ILE A 13 -9.63 0.38 55.82
CA ILE A 13 -9.09 -0.37 54.67
C ILE A 13 -8.66 -1.77 55.12
N LYS A 14 -7.98 -1.88 56.24
CA LYS A 14 -7.53 -3.18 56.78
C LYS A 14 -8.69 -4.06 57.24
N GLY A 15 -9.78 -3.47 57.72
CA GLY A 15 -11.01 -4.17 58.16
C GLY A 15 -11.89 -4.65 57.01
N SER A 16 -11.79 -4.00 55.82
CA SER A 16 -12.57 -4.31 54.61
C SER A 16 -11.69 -4.46 53.36
N PHE A 17 -10.51 -5.04 53.55
CA PHE A 17 -9.47 -5.14 52.51
C PHE A 17 -9.98 -5.72 51.18
N GLY A 18 -10.80 -6.78 51.23
CA GLY A 18 -11.37 -7.41 50.03
C GLY A 18 -12.24 -6.46 49.22
N ARG A 19 -13.07 -5.65 49.88
CA ARG A 19 -13.93 -4.66 49.20
C ARG A 19 -13.12 -3.50 48.64
N PHE A 20 -12.14 -3.00 49.39
CA PHE A 20 -11.22 -1.95 48.95
C PHE A 20 -10.42 -2.42 47.73
N PHE A 21 -9.85 -3.63 47.82
CA PHE A 21 -9.05 -4.18 46.70
C PHE A 21 -9.88 -4.43 45.44
N ALA A 22 -11.14 -4.89 45.58
CA ALA A 22 -12.04 -5.06 44.44
C ALA A 22 -12.32 -3.74 43.73
N ILE A 23 -12.63 -2.66 44.44
CA ILE A 23 -12.87 -1.34 43.88
C ILE A 23 -11.58 -0.80 43.22
N PHE A 24 -10.45 -0.91 43.94
CA PHE A 24 -9.15 -0.50 43.39
C PHE A 24 -8.80 -1.24 42.12
N ALA A 25 -8.98 -2.56 42.06
CA ALA A 25 -8.69 -3.37 40.89
C ALA A 25 -9.57 -2.95 39.68
N ILE A 26 -10.86 -2.73 39.88
CA ILE A 26 -11.75 -2.29 38.82
C ILE A 26 -11.30 -0.92 38.24
N VAL A 27 -10.99 0.03 39.13
CA VAL A 27 -10.51 1.36 38.69
C VAL A 27 -9.16 1.26 37.98
N ALA A 28 -8.22 0.48 38.56
CA ALA A 28 -6.90 0.28 37.98
C ALA A 28 -6.95 -0.36 36.59
N ILE A 29 -7.80 -1.38 36.41
CA ILE A 29 -8.01 -2.04 35.12
C ILE A 29 -8.61 -1.05 34.13
N GLY A 30 -9.62 -0.28 34.52
CA GLY A 30 -10.26 0.72 33.64
C GLY A 30 -9.27 1.80 33.17
N VAL A 31 -8.49 2.35 34.09
CA VAL A 31 -7.47 3.37 33.75
C VAL A 31 -6.36 2.79 32.89
N SER A 32 -5.86 1.60 33.23
CA SER A 32 -4.81 0.92 32.47
C SER A 32 -5.25 0.58 31.05
N PHE A 33 -6.49 0.12 30.90
CA PHE A 33 -7.07 -0.19 29.58
C PHE A 33 -7.19 1.08 28.71
N PHE A 34 -7.73 2.16 29.28
CA PHE A 34 -7.86 3.43 28.56
C PHE A 34 -6.50 4.01 28.16
N ALA A 35 -5.54 4.02 29.11
CA ALA A 35 -4.18 4.49 28.83
C ALA A 35 -3.48 3.62 27.76
N GLY A 36 -3.66 2.29 27.84
CA GLY A 36 -3.11 1.34 26.88
C GLY A 36 -3.63 1.57 25.45
N ILE A 37 -4.95 1.74 25.28
CA ILE A 37 -5.53 2.03 23.96
C ILE A 37 -5.01 3.35 23.39
N THR A 38 -4.93 4.38 24.23
CA THR A 38 -4.47 5.70 23.79
C THR A 38 -3.01 5.68 23.35
N ALA A 39 -2.14 5.00 24.11
CA ALA A 39 -0.73 4.82 23.78
C ALA A 39 -0.55 3.99 22.49
N SER A 40 -1.28 2.86 22.38
CA SER A 40 -1.22 1.98 21.22
C SER A 40 -1.60 2.70 19.91
N SER A 41 -2.59 3.58 19.93
CA SER A 41 -2.96 4.37 18.74
C SER A 41 -1.83 5.28 18.26
N SER A 42 -1.10 5.90 19.17
CA SER A 42 0.05 6.75 18.83
C SER A 42 1.20 5.94 18.24
N ASP A 43 1.51 4.79 18.86
CA ASP A 43 2.59 3.91 18.43
C ASP A 43 2.31 3.28 17.06
N MET A 44 1.05 2.90 16.81
CA MET A 44 0.63 2.39 15.50
C MET A 44 0.81 3.44 14.39
N ARG A 45 0.41 4.69 14.63
CA ARG A 45 0.61 5.78 13.65
C ARG A 45 2.08 6.03 13.37
N TYR A 46 2.91 6.05 14.41
CA TYR A 46 4.35 6.24 14.24
C TYR A 46 4.99 5.08 13.46
N SER A 47 4.63 3.85 13.78
CA SER A 47 5.14 2.66 13.07
C SER A 47 4.68 2.62 11.60
N SER A 48 3.44 3.02 11.33
CA SER A 48 2.93 3.09 9.96
C SER A 48 3.63 4.18 9.15
N ASP A 49 3.81 5.37 9.73
CA ASP A 49 4.53 6.49 9.12
C ASP A 49 5.96 6.09 8.75
N SER A 50 6.69 5.51 9.70
CA SER A 50 8.04 4.98 9.46
C SER A 50 8.10 3.91 8.38
N TYR A 51 7.09 3.03 8.33
CA TYR A 51 6.98 2.00 7.29
C TYR A 51 6.73 2.61 5.90
N TYR A 52 5.89 3.63 5.80
CA TYR A 52 5.61 4.32 4.54
C TYR A 52 6.86 5.04 4.01
N ASP A 53 7.61 5.68 4.90
CA ASP A 53 8.87 6.33 4.56
C ASP A 53 9.96 5.34 4.11
N GLU A 54 10.09 4.21 4.81
CA GLU A 54 11.07 3.15 4.49
C GLU A 54 10.82 2.57 3.11
N TYR A 55 9.54 2.31 2.78
CA TYR A 55 9.17 1.69 1.50
C TYR A 55 8.74 2.69 0.43
N ASN A 56 9.01 3.97 0.64
CA ASN A 56 8.75 5.06 -0.30
C ASN A 56 7.33 4.99 -0.87
N LEU A 57 6.32 4.93 0.03
CA LEU A 57 4.91 4.95 -0.38
C LEU A 57 4.63 6.27 -1.10
N PHE A 58 3.84 6.21 -2.17
CA PHE A 58 3.43 7.41 -2.90
C PHE A 58 2.65 8.39 -2.02
N ASP A 59 2.83 9.70 -2.28
CA ASP A 59 2.01 10.76 -1.69
C ASP A 59 0.75 11.03 -2.51
N LEU A 60 0.86 10.92 -3.84
CA LEU A 60 -0.23 11.12 -4.78
C LEU A 60 -0.28 9.99 -5.82
N ARG A 61 -1.50 9.51 -6.09
CA ARG A 61 -1.81 8.61 -7.18
C ARG A 61 -2.62 9.37 -8.23
N LEU A 62 -2.12 9.41 -9.45
CA LEU A 62 -2.78 10.04 -10.58
C LEU A 62 -3.42 8.96 -11.45
N LEU A 63 -4.65 9.17 -11.84
CA LEU A 63 -5.42 8.29 -12.71
C LEU A 63 -5.88 9.06 -13.92
N SER A 64 -5.89 8.41 -15.08
CA SER A 64 -6.40 8.96 -16.33
C SER A 64 -7.21 7.93 -17.09
N ASP A 65 -8.41 8.27 -17.51
CA ASP A 65 -9.25 7.39 -18.33
C ASP A 65 -8.65 7.12 -19.73
N ALA A 66 -7.79 8.04 -20.19
CA ALA A 66 -7.09 7.92 -21.47
C ALA A 66 -5.67 7.35 -21.34
N GLY A 67 -5.24 7.02 -20.12
CA GLY A 67 -3.86 6.66 -19.79
C GLY A 67 -2.92 7.88 -19.80
N PHE A 68 -1.65 7.63 -19.50
CA PHE A 68 -0.57 8.62 -19.51
C PHE A 68 0.44 8.26 -20.60
N THR A 69 0.91 9.28 -21.34
CA THR A 69 2.02 9.16 -22.29
C THR A 69 3.34 9.57 -21.62
N ASP A 70 4.45 9.29 -22.27
CA ASP A 70 5.78 9.75 -21.82
C ASP A 70 5.85 11.28 -21.68
N ASP A 71 5.16 12.03 -22.55
CA ASP A 71 5.09 13.50 -22.46
C ASP A 71 4.34 13.95 -21.21
N ASP A 72 3.28 13.24 -20.81
CA ASP A 72 2.58 13.51 -19.54
C ASP A 72 3.46 13.22 -18.35
N ILE A 73 4.17 12.09 -18.36
CA ILE A 73 5.09 11.71 -17.28
C ILE A 73 6.20 12.75 -17.15
N LYS A 74 6.73 13.23 -18.26
CA LYS A 74 7.71 14.31 -18.27
C LYS A 74 7.14 15.61 -17.67
N ALA A 75 5.94 16.02 -18.07
CA ALA A 75 5.28 17.21 -17.54
C ALA A 75 4.97 17.10 -16.03
N ILE A 76 4.57 15.91 -15.57
CA ILE A 76 4.37 15.60 -14.14
C ILE A 76 5.70 15.77 -13.40
N ARG A 77 6.78 15.20 -13.91
CA ARG A 77 8.12 15.25 -13.30
C ARG A 77 8.67 16.68 -13.22
N GLU A 78 8.39 17.52 -14.21
CA GLU A 78 8.81 18.92 -14.26
C GLU A 78 7.93 19.84 -13.39
N THR A 79 6.86 19.32 -12.78
CA THR A 79 5.98 20.10 -11.92
C THR A 79 6.69 20.39 -10.58
N ASP A 80 6.72 21.66 -10.20
CA ASP A 80 7.39 22.12 -8.97
C ASP A 80 6.82 21.44 -7.72
N GLY A 81 7.71 20.92 -6.86
CA GLY A 81 7.40 20.15 -5.66
C GLY A 81 7.25 18.64 -5.89
N VAL A 82 7.37 18.14 -7.11
CA VAL A 82 7.47 16.72 -7.41
C VAL A 82 8.90 16.25 -7.18
N LYS A 83 9.08 15.17 -6.40
CA LYS A 83 10.38 14.58 -6.10
C LYS A 83 10.66 13.34 -6.94
N GLY A 84 9.74 12.37 -6.93
CA GLY A 84 9.84 11.12 -7.68
C GLY A 84 8.56 10.86 -8.46
N VAL A 85 8.69 10.17 -9.59
CA VAL A 85 7.57 9.77 -10.44
C VAL A 85 7.78 8.35 -10.92
N PHE A 86 6.81 7.49 -10.68
CA PHE A 86 6.75 6.16 -11.24
C PHE A 86 5.45 5.98 -12.01
N ALA A 87 5.54 5.88 -13.32
CA ALA A 87 4.44 5.51 -14.19
C ALA A 87 4.34 3.99 -14.24
N ALA A 88 3.16 3.44 -14.01
CA ALA A 88 2.94 2.02 -13.90
C ALA A 88 1.75 1.56 -14.74
N HIS A 89 1.79 0.28 -15.10
CA HIS A 89 0.65 -0.41 -15.65
C HIS A 89 -0.03 -1.25 -14.56
N GLU A 90 -1.36 -1.27 -14.59
CA GLU A 90 -2.19 -2.15 -13.78
C GLU A 90 -3.26 -2.77 -14.67
N ALA A 91 -3.50 -4.07 -14.52
CA ALA A 91 -4.58 -4.76 -15.21
C ALA A 91 -5.20 -5.83 -14.32
N ASP A 92 -6.53 -5.95 -14.38
CA ASP A 92 -7.27 -7.02 -13.73
C ASP A 92 -7.58 -8.11 -14.73
N VAL A 93 -7.08 -9.31 -14.46
CA VAL A 93 -7.19 -10.49 -15.32
C VAL A 93 -7.69 -11.69 -14.53
N LEU A 94 -7.93 -12.81 -15.18
CA LEU A 94 -8.45 -14.03 -14.57
C LEU A 94 -7.40 -15.13 -14.53
N THR A 95 -7.44 -15.94 -13.48
CA THR A 95 -6.73 -17.21 -13.39
C THR A 95 -7.61 -18.28 -12.76
N THR A 96 -7.15 -19.51 -12.79
CA THR A 96 -7.81 -20.64 -12.11
C THR A 96 -6.88 -21.19 -11.04
N ILE A 97 -7.32 -21.20 -9.78
CA ILE A 97 -6.61 -21.81 -8.66
C ILE A 97 -7.48 -22.96 -8.14
N GLY A 98 -6.96 -24.18 -8.27
CA GLY A 98 -7.76 -25.38 -8.06
C GLY A 98 -8.94 -25.42 -9.03
N ASN A 99 -10.17 -25.38 -8.52
CA ASN A 99 -11.40 -25.36 -9.33
C ASN A 99 -12.10 -23.98 -9.33
N ALA A 100 -11.49 -22.96 -8.76
CA ALA A 100 -12.07 -21.64 -8.64
C ALA A 100 -11.43 -20.67 -9.64
N GLN A 101 -12.26 -19.96 -10.40
CA GLN A 101 -11.83 -18.79 -11.16
C GLN A 101 -11.70 -17.61 -10.21
N VAL A 102 -10.56 -16.93 -10.23
CA VAL A 102 -10.24 -15.79 -9.37
C VAL A 102 -9.71 -14.64 -10.19
N THR A 103 -9.98 -13.43 -9.73
CA THR A 103 -9.46 -12.20 -10.34
C THR A 103 -8.08 -11.89 -9.75
N VAL A 104 -7.13 -11.69 -10.65
CA VAL A 104 -5.75 -11.33 -10.37
C VAL A 104 -5.52 -9.89 -10.81
N ARG A 105 -5.03 -9.07 -9.92
CA ARG A 105 -4.48 -7.77 -10.26
C ARG A 105 -3.01 -7.92 -10.58
N VAL A 106 -2.64 -7.57 -11.80
CA VAL A 106 -1.25 -7.53 -12.25
C VAL A 106 -0.77 -6.09 -12.16
N MET A 107 0.31 -5.85 -11.43
CA MET A 107 0.91 -4.53 -11.27
C MET A 107 2.31 -4.53 -11.84
N GLY A 108 2.62 -3.49 -12.63
CA GLY A 108 3.97 -3.22 -13.06
C GLY A 108 4.84 -2.72 -11.91
N VAL A 109 6.07 -3.21 -11.85
CA VAL A 109 7.11 -2.67 -10.98
C VAL A 109 8.35 -2.35 -11.82
N PRO A 110 9.18 -1.38 -11.40
CA PRO A 110 10.38 -1.04 -12.18
C PRO A 110 11.24 -2.27 -12.42
N GLU A 111 11.64 -2.54 -13.67
CA GLU A 111 12.59 -3.60 -14.00
C GLU A 111 14.00 -3.25 -13.48
N LYS A 112 14.39 -2.01 -13.66
CA LYS A 112 15.72 -1.47 -13.33
C LYS A 112 15.62 -0.41 -12.23
N ASN A 113 16.77 -0.05 -11.67
CA ASN A 113 16.89 1.01 -10.68
C ASN A 113 16.06 0.77 -9.40
N ARG A 114 16.04 -0.47 -8.91
CA ARG A 114 15.42 -0.85 -7.63
C ARG A 114 16.31 -0.56 -6.42
N ALA A 115 17.18 0.43 -6.54
CA ALA A 115 18.02 0.86 -5.43
C ALA A 115 17.24 1.72 -4.44
N ASP A 116 17.57 1.61 -3.16
CA ASP A 116 16.85 2.31 -2.09
C ASP A 116 17.04 3.83 -2.11
N ASP A 117 18.06 4.32 -2.81
CA ASP A 117 18.32 5.75 -3.04
C ASP A 117 17.65 6.30 -4.31
N ASN A 118 17.00 5.44 -5.10
CA ASN A 118 16.27 5.87 -6.28
C ASN A 118 14.89 6.43 -5.89
N GLU A 119 14.69 7.73 -6.06
CA GLU A 119 13.43 8.43 -5.74
C GLU A 119 12.24 7.97 -6.60
N ASP A 120 12.50 7.45 -7.81
CA ASP A 120 11.48 6.91 -8.70
C ASP A 120 11.09 5.46 -8.36
N TYR A 121 11.83 4.80 -7.46
CA TYR A 121 11.40 3.50 -6.94
C TYR A 121 10.37 3.72 -5.83
N ILE A 122 9.15 4.03 -6.25
CA ILE A 122 7.99 4.28 -5.39
C ILE A 122 7.28 2.95 -5.12
N ASN A 123 6.61 2.82 -3.95
CA ASN A 123 5.93 1.61 -3.49
C ASN A 123 6.86 0.39 -3.42
N ARG A 124 8.03 0.56 -2.84
CA ARG A 124 9.07 -0.48 -2.75
C ARG A 124 8.52 -1.76 -2.14
N LEU A 125 8.82 -2.87 -2.78
CA LEU A 125 8.39 -4.18 -2.32
C LEU A 125 9.30 -4.68 -1.20
N ARG A 126 8.70 -5.16 -0.11
CA ARG A 126 9.42 -5.87 0.95
C ARG A 126 9.39 -7.36 0.68
N LEU A 127 10.53 -7.94 0.31
CA LEU A 127 10.66 -9.36 0.09
C LEU A 127 10.42 -10.12 1.41
N LYS A 128 9.49 -11.09 1.38
CA LYS A 128 9.28 -12.05 2.46
C LYS A 128 10.09 -13.31 2.23
N GLU A 129 10.03 -13.85 1.00
CA GLU A 129 10.69 -15.10 0.63
C GLU A 129 10.98 -15.11 -0.87
N GLY A 130 12.02 -15.84 -1.28
CA GLY A 130 12.43 -15.92 -2.67
C GLY A 130 13.24 -14.71 -3.13
N ARG A 131 12.93 -14.18 -4.31
CA ARG A 131 13.58 -13.02 -4.91
C ARG A 131 12.58 -12.17 -5.72
N LEU A 132 12.97 -10.97 -6.12
CA LEU A 132 12.21 -10.15 -7.06
C LEU A 132 12.36 -10.68 -8.50
N PRO A 133 11.40 -10.34 -9.42
CA PRO A 133 11.49 -10.72 -10.82
C PRO A 133 12.75 -10.13 -11.47
N GLU A 134 13.53 -10.95 -12.13
CA GLU A 134 14.75 -10.55 -12.87
C GLU A 134 14.61 -10.76 -14.37
N ARG A 135 13.62 -11.55 -14.78
CA ARG A 135 13.39 -11.95 -16.18
C ARG A 135 11.92 -11.78 -16.53
N ASP A 136 11.66 -11.65 -17.81
CA ASP A 136 10.33 -11.72 -18.36
C ASP A 136 9.66 -13.07 -18.04
N GLY A 137 8.34 -13.02 -17.79
CA GLY A 137 7.58 -14.21 -17.37
C GLY A 137 7.81 -14.63 -15.91
N GLU A 138 8.50 -13.84 -15.11
CA GLU A 138 8.58 -14.02 -13.66
C GLU A 138 7.64 -13.03 -12.95
N CYS A 139 7.08 -13.47 -11.81
CA CYS A 139 6.29 -12.62 -10.95
C CYS A 139 6.61 -12.85 -9.47
N VAL A 140 6.27 -11.88 -8.65
CA VAL A 140 6.13 -12.06 -7.20
C VAL A 140 4.67 -11.89 -6.81
N VAL A 141 4.27 -12.63 -5.79
CA VAL A 141 2.88 -12.62 -5.29
C VAL A 141 2.84 -11.85 -3.98
N ARG A 142 1.82 -10.99 -3.84
CA ARG A 142 1.55 -10.35 -2.56
C ARG A 142 1.23 -11.41 -1.53
N TYR A 143 2.04 -11.46 -0.48
CA TYR A 143 1.78 -12.36 0.64
C TYR A 143 0.49 -11.98 1.35
N SER A 144 -0.38 -12.97 1.49
CA SER A 144 -1.61 -12.86 2.26
C SER A 144 -1.85 -14.16 2.99
N ASP A 145 -2.13 -14.09 4.28
CA ASP A 145 -2.41 -15.27 5.11
C ASP A 145 -3.62 -16.06 4.60
N PHE A 146 -4.52 -15.43 3.82
CA PHE A 146 -5.65 -16.10 3.19
C PHE A 146 -5.28 -17.00 2.00
N TYR A 147 -4.11 -16.76 1.40
CA TYR A 147 -3.63 -17.51 0.23
C TYR A 147 -2.39 -18.36 0.55
N ASP A 148 -2.01 -18.44 1.81
CA ASP A 148 -0.92 -19.31 2.26
C ASP A 148 -1.20 -20.76 1.85
N GLY A 149 -0.28 -21.36 1.08
CA GLY A 149 -0.40 -22.71 0.51
C GLY A 149 -1.31 -22.86 -0.71
N LYS A 150 -1.79 -21.76 -1.34
CA LYS A 150 -2.53 -21.81 -2.60
C LYS A 150 -1.71 -21.43 -3.82
N VAL A 151 -0.71 -20.57 -3.62
CA VAL A 151 0.27 -20.16 -4.63
C VAL A 151 1.61 -20.08 -3.95
N ASP A 152 2.53 -20.99 -4.33
CA ASP A 152 3.85 -21.10 -3.74
C ASP A 152 4.96 -20.70 -4.73
N ILE A 153 6.16 -20.44 -4.19
CA ILE A 153 7.33 -20.16 -5.01
C ILE A 153 7.64 -21.40 -5.87
N GLY A 154 7.77 -21.16 -7.18
CA GLY A 154 7.99 -22.21 -8.17
C GLY A 154 6.75 -22.55 -8.98
N ASP A 155 5.57 -22.18 -8.52
CA ASP A 155 4.32 -22.36 -9.26
C ASP A 155 4.29 -21.47 -10.51
N THR A 156 3.47 -21.88 -11.48
CA THR A 156 3.16 -21.07 -12.67
C THR A 156 1.72 -20.64 -12.62
N ILE A 157 1.48 -19.33 -12.74
CA ILE A 157 0.15 -18.74 -12.83
C ILE A 157 -0.15 -18.49 -14.30
N THR A 158 -1.21 -19.13 -14.82
CA THR A 158 -1.70 -18.89 -16.19
C THR A 158 -2.81 -17.84 -16.14
N LEU A 159 -2.61 -16.73 -16.84
CA LEU A 159 -3.52 -15.60 -16.90
C LEU A 159 -4.39 -15.65 -18.16
N ARG A 160 -5.60 -15.14 -18.04
CA ARG A 160 -6.56 -15.01 -19.14
C ARG A 160 -7.22 -13.65 -19.09
N SER A 161 -7.58 -13.10 -20.24
CA SER A 161 -8.40 -11.89 -20.28
C SER A 161 -9.72 -12.10 -19.55
N GLY A 162 -10.23 -11.05 -18.96
CA GLY A 162 -11.55 -11.03 -18.32
C GLY A 162 -12.67 -10.60 -19.26
N ASP A 163 -12.33 -10.18 -20.46
CA ASP A 163 -13.22 -9.74 -21.52
C ASP A 163 -13.00 -10.56 -22.82
N GLU A 164 -13.60 -10.14 -23.93
CA GLU A 164 -13.46 -10.80 -25.23
C GLU A 164 -12.12 -10.54 -25.95
N LYS A 165 -11.25 -9.68 -25.35
CA LYS A 165 -9.94 -9.36 -25.91
C LYS A 165 -8.93 -10.47 -25.64
N ASP A 166 -7.91 -10.55 -26.47
CA ASP A 166 -6.78 -11.45 -26.20
C ASP A 166 -5.94 -10.89 -25.03
N ILE A 167 -5.43 -11.77 -24.18
CA ILE A 167 -4.55 -11.38 -23.09
C ILE A 167 -3.27 -10.66 -23.60
N SER A 168 -2.84 -10.99 -24.82
CA SER A 168 -1.69 -10.38 -25.50
C SER A 168 -1.86 -8.88 -25.81
N ASP A 169 -3.10 -8.37 -25.79
CA ASP A 169 -3.37 -6.93 -25.91
C ASP A 169 -3.01 -6.17 -24.62
N THR A 170 -2.88 -6.87 -23.51
CA THR A 170 -2.60 -6.30 -22.18
C THR A 170 -1.24 -6.72 -21.64
N LEU A 171 -0.90 -8.01 -21.77
CA LEU A 171 0.33 -8.58 -21.24
C LEU A 171 1.07 -9.37 -22.33
N LYS A 172 2.37 -9.18 -22.44
CA LYS A 172 3.22 -9.89 -23.41
C LYS A 172 3.30 -11.40 -23.16
N PHE A 173 2.99 -11.84 -21.94
CA PHE A 173 3.01 -13.24 -21.52
C PHE A 173 1.69 -13.59 -20.84
N ASN A 174 1.24 -14.81 -21.04
CA ASN A 174 0.06 -15.37 -20.35
C ASN A 174 0.44 -16.30 -19.20
N GLU A 175 1.68 -16.64 -19.03
CA GLU A 175 2.21 -17.50 -17.97
C GLU A 175 3.31 -16.79 -17.21
N TYR A 176 3.21 -16.80 -15.88
CA TYR A 176 4.19 -16.19 -15.00
C TYR A 176 4.63 -17.18 -13.92
N LYS A 177 5.95 -17.36 -13.81
CA LYS A 177 6.54 -18.17 -12.75
C LYS A 177 6.67 -17.35 -11.47
N VAL A 178 6.14 -17.85 -10.37
CA VAL A 178 6.27 -17.26 -9.05
C VAL A 178 7.69 -17.45 -8.54
N VAL A 179 8.42 -16.35 -8.33
CA VAL A 179 9.83 -16.38 -7.87
C VAL A 179 10.00 -15.83 -6.46
N GLY A 180 8.95 -15.23 -5.89
CA GLY A 180 8.98 -14.71 -4.52
C GLY A 180 7.63 -14.29 -4.00
N LEU A 181 7.60 -14.09 -2.67
CA LEU A 181 6.47 -13.55 -1.93
C LEU A 181 6.87 -12.21 -1.33
N VAL A 182 5.99 -11.20 -1.47
CA VAL A 182 6.28 -9.82 -1.06
C VAL A 182 5.16 -9.20 -0.23
N TYR A 183 5.53 -8.25 0.61
CA TYR A 183 4.62 -7.24 1.12
C TYR A 183 4.77 -5.97 0.28
N THR A 184 3.68 -5.27 0.06
CA THR A 184 3.67 -3.95 -0.60
C THR A 184 3.05 -2.91 0.33
N PRO A 185 3.62 -1.71 0.45
CA PRO A 185 3.03 -0.64 1.24
C PRO A 185 1.73 -0.12 0.62
N TYR A 186 1.55 -0.31 -0.69
CA TYR A 186 0.36 0.09 -1.44
C TYR A 186 -0.93 -0.60 -0.93
N TYR A 187 -0.83 -1.86 -0.53
CA TYR A 187 -1.96 -2.61 0.03
C TYR A 187 -1.68 -3.01 1.48
N ALA A 188 -1.90 -2.07 2.42
CA ALA A 188 -1.80 -2.33 3.85
C ALA A 188 -2.99 -3.17 4.39
N SER A 189 -4.11 -3.25 3.65
CA SER A 189 -5.30 -4.03 3.99
C SER A 189 -5.31 -5.40 3.30
N TYR A 190 -6.05 -6.34 3.88
CA TYR A 190 -6.38 -7.61 3.20
C TYR A 190 -7.25 -7.40 1.95
N ASP A 191 -8.09 -6.37 1.95
CA ASP A 191 -8.89 -6.01 0.79
C ASP A 191 -8.02 -5.28 -0.24
N ILE A 192 -7.87 -5.91 -1.42
CA ILE A 192 -7.10 -5.38 -2.56
C ILE A 192 -7.98 -4.45 -3.41
N GLY A 193 -9.29 -4.45 -3.18
CA GLY A 193 -10.25 -3.61 -3.88
C GLY A 193 -11.18 -4.38 -4.81
N GLN A 194 -11.96 -3.60 -5.56
CA GLN A 194 -12.94 -4.11 -6.52
C GLN A 194 -12.36 -4.15 -7.93
N SER A 195 -12.94 -4.98 -8.78
CA SER A 195 -12.62 -5.11 -10.19
C SER A 195 -13.92 -5.14 -11.00
N SER A 196 -13.88 -4.65 -12.22
CA SER A 196 -14.95 -4.88 -13.21
C SER A 196 -14.87 -6.29 -13.83
N THR A 197 -13.80 -7.03 -13.54
CA THR A 197 -13.49 -8.35 -14.10
C THR A 197 -13.89 -9.45 -13.13
N GLY A 198 -14.41 -10.56 -13.63
CA GLY A 198 -14.72 -11.77 -12.87
C GLY A 198 -15.84 -11.57 -11.84
N SER A 199 -15.57 -11.91 -10.57
CA SER A 199 -16.56 -11.84 -9.47
C SER A 199 -16.78 -10.44 -8.90
N GLY A 200 -16.13 -9.41 -9.45
CA GLY A 200 -16.19 -8.05 -8.93
C GLY A 200 -15.23 -7.76 -7.77
N LYS A 201 -14.43 -8.73 -7.34
CA LYS A 201 -13.46 -8.60 -6.26
C LYS A 201 -12.08 -9.07 -6.71
N VAL A 202 -11.05 -8.29 -6.44
CA VAL A 202 -9.66 -8.73 -6.63
C VAL A 202 -9.29 -9.74 -5.54
N ASN A 203 -8.79 -10.90 -5.94
CA ASN A 203 -8.47 -11.99 -5.03
C ASN A 203 -6.98 -12.11 -4.76
N ILE A 204 -6.15 -11.85 -5.77
CA ILE A 204 -4.69 -11.97 -5.72
C ILE A 204 -4.09 -10.74 -6.38
N CYS A 205 -2.97 -10.28 -5.87
CA CYS A 205 -2.13 -9.29 -6.52
C CYS A 205 -0.77 -9.90 -6.83
N ILE A 206 -0.37 -9.83 -8.08
CA ILE A 206 0.96 -10.20 -8.54
C ILE A 206 1.67 -8.96 -9.07
N MET A 207 2.98 -8.92 -8.91
CA MET A 207 3.84 -7.87 -9.45
C MET A 207 4.80 -8.49 -10.45
N VAL A 208 4.86 -7.85 -11.61
CA VAL A 208 5.73 -8.23 -12.74
C VAL A 208 6.60 -7.04 -13.13
N ASN A 209 7.66 -7.27 -13.87
CA ASN A 209 8.38 -6.15 -14.48
C ASN A 209 7.42 -5.36 -15.37
N ASP A 210 7.44 -4.03 -15.28
CA ASP A 210 6.51 -3.16 -16.01
C ASP A 210 6.62 -3.36 -17.53
N ASP A 211 7.80 -3.71 -18.03
CA ASP A 211 8.05 -4.06 -19.44
C ASP A 211 7.28 -5.31 -19.92
N CYS A 212 6.65 -6.09 -19.02
CA CYS A 212 5.78 -7.21 -19.39
C CYS A 212 4.40 -6.77 -19.90
N PHE A 213 4.03 -5.51 -19.76
CA PHE A 213 2.80 -4.97 -20.35
C PHE A 213 2.97 -4.68 -21.85
N ALA A 214 1.89 -4.84 -22.60
CA ALA A 214 1.89 -4.64 -24.06
C ALA A 214 1.44 -3.23 -24.48
N GLY A 215 0.83 -2.46 -23.57
CA GLY A 215 0.30 -1.13 -23.87
C GLY A 215 1.37 -0.05 -23.93
N ASP A 216 1.13 0.97 -24.78
CA ASP A 216 1.98 2.15 -24.91
C ASP A 216 1.62 3.28 -23.93
N TYR A 217 0.57 3.07 -23.10
CA TYR A 217 0.03 4.08 -22.18
C TYR A 217 0.02 3.52 -20.76
N TYR A 218 0.61 4.26 -19.84
CA TYR A 218 0.54 3.92 -18.43
C TYR A 218 -0.87 4.11 -17.88
N THR A 219 -1.33 3.20 -17.03
CA THR A 219 -2.69 3.25 -16.47
C THR A 219 -2.77 4.15 -15.25
N GLU A 220 -1.65 4.28 -14.54
CA GLU A 220 -1.56 5.11 -13.34
C GLU A 220 -0.15 5.70 -13.18
N THR A 221 -0.05 6.76 -12.39
CA THR A 221 1.22 7.38 -12.07
C THR A 221 1.28 7.68 -10.58
N PHE A 222 2.33 7.19 -9.95
CA PHE A 222 2.64 7.46 -8.56
C PHE A 222 3.64 8.60 -8.43
N VAL A 223 3.40 9.49 -7.49
CA VAL A 223 4.22 10.69 -7.26
C VAL A 223 4.58 10.78 -5.79
N THR A 224 5.85 11.07 -5.51
CA THR A 224 6.31 11.51 -4.19
C THR A 224 6.57 13.02 -4.21
N VAL A 225 6.26 13.68 -3.11
CA VAL A 225 6.32 15.14 -2.95
C VAL A 225 7.59 15.52 -2.19
N ASP A 226 8.27 16.55 -2.69
CA ASP A 226 9.47 17.05 -2.02
C ASP A 226 9.13 17.62 -0.63
N GLY A 227 9.89 17.19 0.38
CA GLY A 227 9.67 17.56 1.77
C GLY A 227 8.56 16.76 2.49
N ALA A 228 7.74 15.97 1.81
CA ALA A 228 6.65 15.21 2.43
C ALA A 228 7.18 14.12 3.38
N LYS A 229 8.22 13.41 2.99
CA LYS A 229 8.86 12.34 3.76
C LYS A 229 9.39 12.77 5.14
N GLN A 230 9.68 14.06 5.34
CA GLN A 230 10.10 14.60 6.64
C GLN A 230 8.93 14.99 7.54
N LEU A 231 7.72 14.88 7.06
CA LEU A 231 6.48 15.22 7.76
C LEU A 231 5.75 13.97 8.16
N ASN A 232 5.15 13.96 9.33
CA ASN A 232 4.33 12.81 9.74
C ASN A 232 3.02 12.79 8.94
N THR A 233 2.75 11.67 8.25
CA THR A 233 1.61 11.45 7.35
C THR A 233 0.23 11.62 8.01
N TYR A 234 0.16 11.62 9.34
CA TYR A 234 -1.07 11.82 10.11
C TYR A 234 -1.26 13.26 10.61
N LYS A 235 -0.47 14.23 10.11
CA LYS A 235 -0.52 15.63 10.55
C LYS A 235 -0.91 16.58 9.43
N ASP A 236 -1.57 17.67 9.80
CA ASP A 236 -2.06 18.71 8.87
C ASP A 236 -0.95 19.28 7.97
N LYS A 237 0.28 19.36 8.49
CA LYS A 237 1.43 19.85 7.71
C LYS A 237 1.74 18.98 6.50
N TYR A 238 1.62 17.65 6.65
CA TYR A 238 1.79 16.72 5.55
C TYR A 238 0.71 16.95 4.49
N PHE A 239 -0.56 16.99 4.91
CA PHE A 239 -1.67 17.23 3.98
C PHE A 239 -1.54 18.56 3.24
N SER A 240 -1.15 19.63 3.93
CA SER A 240 -0.91 20.94 3.29
C SER A 240 0.20 20.88 2.25
N CYS A 241 1.31 20.21 2.55
CA CYS A 241 2.42 20.02 1.62
C CYS A 241 2.00 19.27 0.35
N VAL A 242 1.27 18.17 0.52
CA VAL A 242 0.79 17.32 -0.58
C VAL A 242 -0.29 18.02 -1.40
N ASP A 243 -1.24 18.72 -0.75
CA ASP A 243 -2.33 19.43 -1.44
C ASP A 243 -1.81 20.58 -2.31
N ASP A 244 -0.76 21.28 -1.92
CA ASP A 244 -0.13 22.33 -2.73
C ASP A 244 0.40 21.76 -4.05
N VAL A 245 1.04 20.60 -4.03
CA VAL A 245 1.56 19.93 -5.24
C VAL A 245 0.42 19.32 -6.06
N LYS A 246 -0.60 18.75 -5.41
CA LYS A 246 -1.80 18.24 -6.06
C LYS A 246 -2.50 19.30 -6.91
N VAL A 247 -2.62 20.53 -6.42
CA VAL A 247 -3.19 21.65 -7.19
C VAL A 247 -2.35 21.97 -8.43
N ARG A 248 -1.01 22.00 -8.29
CA ARG A 248 -0.10 22.24 -9.43
C ARG A 248 -0.21 21.12 -10.47
N LEU A 249 -0.23 19.86 -10.04
CA LEU A 249 -0.42 18.70 -10.92
C LEU A 249 -1.76 18.74 -11.65
N GLY A 250 -2.84 19.18 -10.98
CA GLY A 250 -4.14 19.40 -11.61
C GLY A 250 -4.07 20.42 -12.75
N ASN A 251 -3.34 21.51 -12.55
CA ASN A 251 -3.11 22.52 -13.60
C ASN A 251 -2.25 21.97 -14.75
N THR A 252 -1.22 21.16 -14.45
CA THR A 252 -0.40 20.49 -15.45
C THR A 252 -1.24 19.52 -16.29
N GLY A 253 -2.07 18.69 -15.64
CA GLY A 253 -2.99 17.78 -16.33
C GLY A 253 -3.96 18.51 -17.26
N THR A 254 -4.54 19.63 -16.82
CA THR A 254 -5.43 20.44 -17.66
C THR A 254 -4.72 20.93 -18.93
N LYS A 255 -3.48 21.42 -18.82
CA LYS A 255 -2.68 21.86 -19.97
C LYS A 255 -2.38 20.72 -20.94
N GLN A 256 -2.07 19.52 -20.42
CA GLN A 256 -1.82 18.35 -21.26
C GLN A 256 -3.07 17.91 -22.04
N ILE A 257 -4.24 17.93 -21.39
CA ILE A 257 -5.52 17.64 -22.06
C ILE A 257 -5.82 18.67 -23.16
N GLU A 258 -5.57 19.95 -22.91
CA GLU A 258 -5.75 21.01 -23.93
C GLU A 258 -4.79 20.87 -25.11
N ALA A 259 -3.55 20.45 -24.86
CA ALA A 259 -2.54 20.25 -25.91
C ALA A 259 -2.84 19.03 -26.81
N ARG A 260 -3.66 18.08 -26.37
CA ARG A 260 -4.08 16.89 -27.12
C ARG A 260 -5.35 17.10 -27.94
N ARG A 261 -6.07 18.21 -27.75
CA ARG A 261 -7.26 18.60 -28.52
C ARG A 261 -6.90 19.38 -29.79
#